data_26106d05aa6b930d669050d449f235bf
#
_entry.id   26106d05aa6b930d669050d449f235bf
#
_cell.length_a   1.000
_cell.length_b   1.000
_cell.length_c   1.000
_cell.angle_alpha   90.00
_cell.angle_beta   90.00
_cell.angle_gamma   90.00
#
_symmetry.space_group_name_H-M   'P 1'
#
loop_
_entity.id
_entity.type
_entity.pdbx_description
1 polymer ?
#
loop_
_entity_poly.entity_id
_entity_poly.type
_entity_poly.pdbx_seq_one_letter_code
_entity_poly.pdbx_strand_id
1 'polypeptide(L)' 'MSEPSALSEISRYEQACDQAIAMCDGNLRSTIKALIMANEYLENELLELQIATSNAPAALPRARSGGA' A
#
# COMPACT_ATOMS: atom_id res chain seq x y z
N MET A 1 -26.66 9.29 -11.23
CA MET A 1 -26.24 8.94 -11.57
C MET A 1 -25.62 8.19 -11.25
N SER A 2 -25.44 7.78 -11.08
CA SER A 2 -24.97 7.17 -10.79
C SER A 2 -24.13 6.46 -11.16
N GLU A 3 -23.46 6.47 -11.30
CA GLU A 3 -22.63 5.92 -11.78
C GLU A 3 -22.22 4.87 -11.22
N PRO A 4 -21.96 4.11 -11.63
CA PRO A 4 -21.57 2.93 -11.17
C PRO A 4 -20.23 3.01 -10.65
N SER A 5 -20.08 3.29 -9.48
CA SER A 5 -18.80 3.33 -8.87
C SER A 5 -18.07 2.04 -9.01
N ALA A 6 -18.77 0.94 -8.93
CA ALA A 6 -18.16 -0.36 -9.04
C ALA A 6 -17.47 -0.53 -10.39
N LEU A 7 -18.14 -0.10 -11.44
CA LEU A 7 -17.54 -0.20 -12.76
C LEU A 7 -16.35 0.71 -12.93
N SER A 8 -16.43 1.91 -12.37
CA SER A 8 -15.31 2.81 -12.42
C SER A 8 -14.11 2.25 -11.71
N GLU A 9 -14.34 1.63 -10.57
CA GLU A 9 -13.25 1.07 -9.79
C GLU A 9 -12.64 -0.13 -10.50
N ILE A 10 -13.46 -0.95 -11.13
CA ILE A 10 -12.93 -2.08 -11.88
C ILE A 10 -12.07 -1.58 -13.02
N SER A 11 -12.51 -0.54 -13.72
CA SER A 11 -11.75 0.01 -14.82
C SER A 11 -10.40 0.57 -14.33
N ARG A 12 -10.42 1.20 -13.18
CA ARG A 12 -9.20 1.76 -12.62
C ARG A 12 -8.21 0.65 -12.26
N TYR A 13 -8.70 -0.45 -11.72
CA TYR A 13 -7.83 -1.55 -11.38
C TYR A 13 -7.25 -2.22 -12.63
N GLU A 14 -8.05 -2.30 -13.69
CA GLU A 14 -7.56 -2.84 -14.94
C GLU A 14 -6.40 -2.01 -15.47
N GLN A 15 -6.56 -0.70 -15.43
CA GLN A 15 -5.51 0.19 -15.90
C GLN A 15 -4.28 0.09 -15.01
N ALA A 16 -4.47 0.00 -13.70
CA ALA A 16 -3.34 -0.12 -12.80
C ALA A 16 -2.59 -1.43 -13.04
N CYS A 17 -3.31 -2.47 -13.35
CA CYS A 17 -2.71 -3.75 -13.67
C CYS A 17 -1.83 -3.64 -14.91
N ASP A 18 -2.37 -3.01 -15.95
CA ASP A 18 -1.62 -2.84 -17.19
C ASP A 18 -0.35 -2.03 -16.93
N GLN A 19 -0.45 -0.99 -16.12
CA GLN A 19 0.70 -0.17 -15.82
C GLN A 19 1.74 -0.94 -15.04
N ALA A 20 1.32 -1.73 -14.06
CA ALA A 20 2.25 -2.51 -13.26
C ALA A 20 3.00 -3.51 -14.14
N ILE A 21 2.29 -4.15 -15.05
CA ILE A 21 2.91 -5.11 -15.95
C ILE A 21 3.90 -4.41 -16.86
N ALA A 22 3.54 -3.24 -17.37
CA ALA A 22 4.42 -2.49 -18.25
C ALA A 22 5.69 -2.08 -17.52
N MET A 23 5.58 -1.74 -16.25
CA MET A 23 6.75 -1.34 -15.48
C MET A 23 7.74 -2.49 -15.29
N CYS A 24 7.27 -3.70 -15.42
CA CYS A 24 8.11 -4.88 -15.30
C CYS A 24 8.39 -5.50 -16.67
N ASP A 25 8.31 -4.67 -17.72
CA ASP A 25 8.61 -5.11 -19.08
C ASP A 25 7.75 -6.28 -19.53
N GLY A 26 6.52 -6.32 -19.07
CA GLY A 26 5.60 -7.37 -19.48
C GLY A 26 5.79 -8.68 -18.77
N ASN A 27 6.66 -8.74 -17.79
CA ASN A 27 6.92 -9.98 -17.08
C ASN A 27 5.93 -10.12 -15.93
N LEU A 28 4.97 -11.01 -16.09
CA LEU A 28 3.90 -11.15 -15.12
C LEU A 28 4.39 -11.64 -13.77
N ARG A 29 5.33 -12.57 -13.78
CA ARG A 29 5.84 -13.10 -12.52
C ARG A 29 6.58 -12.03 -11.74
N SER A 30 7.38 -11.24 -12.43
CA SER A 30 8.07 -10.14 -11.77
C SER A 30 7.08 -9.13 -11.21
N THR A 31 6.00 -8.88 -11.93
CA THR A 31 4.98 -7.96 -11.48
C THR A 31 4.35 -8.47 -10.18
N ILE A 32 3.99 -9.73 -10.15
CA ILE A 32 3.38 -10.32 -8.97
C ILE A 32 4.35 -10.28 -7.80
N LYS A 33 5.60 -10.63 -8.06
CA LYS A 33 6.60 -10.62 -7.01
C LYS A 33 6.78 -9.23 -6.42
N ALA A 34 6.85 -8.23 -7.27
CA ALA A 34 7.01 -6.85 -6.81
C ALA A 34 5.82 -6.43 -5.96
N LEU A 35 4.62 -6.83 -6.36
CA LEU A 35 3.44 -6.46 -5.60
C LEU A 35 3.37 -7.17 -4.26
N ILE A 36 3.81 -8.42 -4.21
CA ILE A 36 3.87 -9.15 -2.95
C ILE A 36 4.83 -8.45 -2.00
N MET A 37 5.99 -8.06 -2.52
CA MET A 37 6.99 -7.38 -1.69
C MET A 37 6.47 -6.03 -1.20
N ALA A 38 5.80 -5.29 -2.07
CA ALA A 38 5.23 -4.01 -1.68
C ALA A 38 4.15 -4.20 -0.63
N ASN A 39 3.34 -5.25 -0.78
CA ASN A 39 2.29 -5.53 0.17
C ASN A 39 2.86 -5.86 1.54
N GLU A 40 3.91 -6.68 1.58
CA GLU A 40 4.54 -7.02 2.84
C GLU A 40 5.17 -5.80 3.49
N TYR A 41 5.77 -4.95 2.68
CA TYR A 41 6.35 -3.72 3.21
C TYR A 41 5.28 -2.87 3.89
N LEU A 42 4.14 -2.72 3.22
CA LEU A 42 3.05 -1.91 3.76
C LEU A 42 2.46 -2.54 5.02
N GLU A 43 2.37 -3.87 5.05
CA GLU A 43 1.88 -4.54 6.24
C GLU A 43 2.81 -4.32 7.43
N ASN A 44 4.10 -4.34 7.18
CA ASN A 44 5.06 -4.09 8.24
C ASN A 44 4.96 -2.66 8.73
N GLU A 45 4.78 -1.72 7.81
CA GLU A 45 4.61 -0.32 8.20
C GLU A 45 3.37 -0.16 9.07
N LEU A 46 2.30 -0.82 8.69
CA LEU A 46 1.07 -0.74 9.45
C LEU A 46 1.24 -1.33 10.83
N LEU A 47 1.91 -2.46 10.91
CA LEU A 47 2.14 -3.12 12.18
C LEU A 47 2.97 -2.24 13.10
N GLU A 48 4.02 -1.65 12.56
CA GLU A 48 4.86 -0.76 13.36
C GLU A 48 4.08 0.44 13.87
N LEU A 49 3.23 0.98 13.03
CA LEU A 49 2.41 2.10 13.43
C LEU A 49 1.43 1.70 14.53
N GLN A 50 0.85 0.52 14.42
CA GLN A 50 -0.08 0.03 15.42
C GLN A 50 0.62 -0.19 16.75
N ILE A 51 1.82 -0.74 16.72
CA ILE A 51 2.60 -0.96 17.92
C ILE A 51 2.94 0.37 18.56
N ALA A 52 3.38 1.31 17.78
CA ALA A 52 3.73 2.62 18.29
C ALA A 52 2.54 3.29 18.94
N THR A 53 1.38 3.17 18.32
CA THR A 53 0.17 3.77 18.84
C THR A 53 -0.24 3.11 20.16
N SER A 54 -0.12 1.79 20.24
CA SER A 54 -0.47 1.09 21.45
C SER A 54 0.44 1.41 22.59
N ASN A 55 1.73 1.56 22.29
CA ASN A 55 2.71 1.73 23.34
C ASN A 55 2.95 3.17 23.72
N ALA A 56 2.43 4.07 22.93
CA ALA A 56 2.67 5.47 23.19
C ALA A 56 1.39 6.13 23.53
N PRO A 57 0.92 5.87 24.60
CA PRO A 57 -0.33 6.42 24.92
C PRO A 57 -0.23 7.83 24.85
N ALA A 58 -0.68 8.47 24.89
CA ALA A 58 -0.66 9.78 25.02
C ALA A 58 0.49 10.42 24.54
N ALA A 59 1.25 10.05 24.66
CA ALA A 59 2.36 10.78 24.32
C ALA A 59 2.56 11.06 22.99
N LEU A 60 2.61 11.17 22.88
CA LEU A 60 3.04 11.42 21.97
C LEU A 60 3.56 11.73 21.29
N PRO A 61 3.79 11.94 20.80
CA PRO A 61 4.21 12.01 19.92
C PRO A 61 5.32 12.26 19.51
N ARG A 62 5.82 12.61 19.89
CA ARG A 62 6.74 12.82 19.58
C ARG A 62 7.52 12.36 19.20
N ALA A 63 7.68 12.29 19.31
CA ALA A 63 8.43 11.93 18.97
C ALA A 63 8.86 11.43 18.44
N ARG A 64 9.00 11.47 18.08
CA ARG A 64 9.45 11.03 17.56
C ARG A 64 10.11 11.09 17.02
N SER A 65 10.34 11.37 17.05
CA SER A 65 10.98 11.45 16.61
C SER A 65 11.64 11.32 16.52
N GLY A 66 11.86 11.34 16.58
CA GLY A 66 12.61 11.26 16.41
C GLY A 66 13.21 11.14 16.61
N GLY A 67 13.42 11.18 16.70
CA GLY A 67 14.06 11.20 16.78
C GLY A 67 14.40 11.22 17.02
N ALA A 68 14.53 11.36 16.94
CA ALA A 68 14.86 11.50 17.05
C ALA A 68 14.92 11.55 17.20
#